data_dee431a830b6a10d4178455be2907272
#
_entry.id   dee431a830b6a10d4178455be2907272
#
_cell.length_a   1.000
_cell.length_b   1.000
_cell.length_c   1.000
_cell.angle_alpha   90.00
_cell.angle_beta   90.00
_cell.angle_gamma   90.00
#
_symmetry.space_group_name_H-M   'P 1'
#
loop_
_entity.id
_entity.type
_entity.pdbx_description
1 polymer ?
#
loop_
_entity_poly.entity_id
_entity_poly.type
_entity_poly.pdbx_seq_one_letter_code
_entity_poly.pdbx_strand_id
1 'polypeptide(L)'
;MNILWDFDGTLFDTYKAFTNVLHEVLKGSVPPDEIFLELKKSFTHATAFFQLSEDQIAEFKLKERAISPEKKRPFPFVEDVLKQSNLNVIMTHKPREEVQTILDYFGWNHYFQEIVAGDDGFPRKPDPTAYRYLHDKYKLDLAVGDRVLDIVPAKEIGLHTCLFQNEAEGADFYLDTYEDFYKTIKI
;
A
#
# COMPACT_ATOMS: atom_id res chain seq x y z
N MET A 1 -1.72 -15.71 12.44
CA MET A 1 -1.03 -15.43 11.18
C MET A 1 -0.02 -14.31 11.38
N ASN A 2 1.13 -14.42 10.72
CA ASN A 2 2.14 -13.36 10.59
C ASN A 2 1.97 -12.71 9.22
N ILE A 3 1.61 -11.45 9.17
CA ILE A 3 1.14 -10.79 7.94
C ILE A 3 2.10 -9.69 7.51
N LEU A 4 2.43 -9.68 6.22
CA LEU A 4 3.09 -8.58 5.54
C LEU A 4 2.04 -7.72 4.86
N TRP A 5 2.09 -6.42 5.10
CA TRP A 5 1.16 -5.44 4.59
C TRP A 5 1.82 -4.45 3.64
N ASP A 6 1.19 -4.17 2.52
CA ASP A 6 1.38 -2.90 1.85
C ASP A 6 0.67 -1.77 2.63
N PHE A 7 0.96 -0.52 2.31
CA PHE A 7 0.49 0.64 3.07
C PHE A 7 -0.62 1.40 2.34
N ASP A 8 -0.27 2.03 1.20
CA ASP A 8 -1.19 2.90 0.44
C ASP A 8 -2.18 2.08 -0.38
N GLY A 9 -3.48 2.25 -0.16
CA GLY A 9 -4.52 1.47 -0.83
C GLY A 9 -4.76 0.08 -0.21
N THR A 10 -4.00 -0.26 0.83
CA THR A 10 -4.13 -1.53 1.58
C THR A 10 -4.50 -1.27 3.04
N LEU A 11 -3.61 -0.72 3.85
CA LEU A 11 -3.93 -0.32 5.23
C LEU A 11 -4.71 0.98 5.27
N PHE A 12 -4.38 1.94 4.39
CA PHE A 12 -4.92 3.29 4.37
C PHE A 12 -5.51 3.65 3.00
N ASP A 13 -6.72 4.22 2.99
CA ASP A 13 -7.41 4.72 1.78
C ASP A 13 -6.80 6.07 1.36
N THR A 14 -5.61 6.01 0.79
CA THR A 14 -4.84 7.18 0.38
C THR A 14 -5.13 7.65 -1.05
N TYR A 15 -5.63 6.76 -1.91
CA TYR A 15 -5.81 7.08 -3.34
C TYR A 15 -6.81 8.20 -3.60
N LYS A 16 -7.85 8.35 -2.79
CA LYS A 16 -8.79 9.49 -2.94
C LYS A 16 -8.09 10.83 -2.75
N ALA A 17 -7.20 10.90 -1.75
CA ALA A 17 -6.44 12.11 -1.49
C ALA A 17 -5.41 12.37 -2.59
N PHE A 18 -4.73 11.33 -3.09
CA PHE A 18 -3.78 11.43 -4.20
C PHE A 18 -4.45 11.83 -5.51
N THR A 19 -5.63 11.29 -5.79
CA THR A 19 -6.44 11.67 -6.95
C THR A 19 -6.77 13.15 -6.95
N ASN A 20 -7.19 13.70 -5.81
CA ASN A 20 -7.49 15.12 -5.69
C ASN A 20 -6.26 15.99 -5.95
N VAL A 21 -5.11 15.61 -5.40
CA VAL A 21 -3.85 16.33 -5.63
C VAL A 21 -3.45 16.28 -7.11
N LEU A 22 -3.53 15.11 -7.75
CA LEU A 22 -3.15 15.01 -9.16
C LEU A 22 -4.14 15.74 -10.07
N HIS A 23 -5.44 15.74 -9.73
CA HIS A 23 -6.44 16.53 -10.43
C HIS A 23 -6.14 18.04 -10.38
N GLU A 24 -5.69 18.56 -9.22
CA GLU A 24 -5.23 19.95 -9.10
C GLU A 24 -3.98 20.22 -9.94
N VAL A 25 -2.98 19.33 -9.89
CA VAL A 25 -1.75 19.45 -10.70
C VAL A 25 -2.04 19.45 -12.20
N LEU A 26 -3.01 18.66 -12.63
CA LEU A 26 -3.52 18.61 -14.00
C LEU A 26 -4.51 19.75 -14.32
N LYS A 27 -4.71 20.71 -13.41
CA LYS A 27 -5.59 21.88 -13.56
C LYS A 27 -7.02 21.53 -13.96
N GLY A 28 -7.53 20.38 -13.45
CA GLY A 28 -8.88 19.92 -13.71
C GLY A 28 -9.11 19.39 -15.13
N SER A 29 -8.07 19.17 -15.92
CA SER A 29 -8.20 18.74 -17.33
C SER A 29 -8.55 17.25 -17.51
N VAL A 30 -8.40 16.44 -16.45
CA VAL A 30 -8.67 14.99 -16.47
C VAL A 30 -9.71 14.64 -15.39
N PRO A 31 -10.71 13.81 -15.67
CA PRO A 31 -11.70 13.38 -14.69
C PRO A 31 -11.05 12.64 -13.51
N PRO A 32 -11.49 12.86 -12.25
CA PRO A 32 -10.94 12.18 -11.06
C PRO A 32 -10.97 10.65 -11.15
N ASP A 33 -12.02 10.07 -11.71
CA ASP A 33 -12.15 8.61 -11.84
C ASP A 33 -11.06 8.02 -12.75
N GLU A 34 -10.70 8.71 -13.83
CA GLU A 34 -9.60 8.30 -14.72
C GLU A 34 -8.26 8.39 -13.99
N ILE A 35 -8.04 9.48 -13.26
CA ILE A 35 -6.83 9.66 -12.43
C ILE A 35 -6.71 8.56 -11.40
N PHE A 36 -7.80 8.22 -10.71
CA PHE A 36 -7.83 7.16 -9.71
C PHE A 36 -7.42 5.80 -10.29
N LEU A 37 -7.99 5.43 -11.44
CA LEU A 37 -7.68 4.17 -12.12
C LEU A 37 -6.19 4.05 -12.50
N GLU A 38 -5.61 5.14 -13.01
CA GLU A 38 -4.21 5.13 -13.42
C GLU A 38 -3.24 5.17 -12.22
N LEU A 39 -3.59 5.88 -11.14
CA LEU A 39 -2.83 5.87 -9.88
C LEU A 39 -2.85 4.48 -9.22
N LYS A 40 -3.96 3.75 -9.27
CA LYS A 40 -4.04 2.39 -8.73
C LYS A 40 -3.08 1.41 -9.42
N LYS A 41 -2.76 1.60 -10.69
CA LYS A 41 -1.74 0.79 -11.36
C LYS A 41 -0.35 1.06 -10.76
N SER A 42 0.10 2.29 -10.77
CA SER A 42 1.23 2.83 -10.02
C SER A 42 1.39 4.33 -10.28
N PHE A 43 2.09 5.05 -9.40
CA PHE A 43 2.43 6.45 -9.64
C PHE A 43 3.31 6.60 -10.91
N THR A 44 4.29 5.72 -11.10
CA THR A 44 5.13 5.72 -12.31
C THR A 44 4.32 5.51 -13.58
N HIS A 45 3.31 4.62 -13.54
CA HIS A 45 2.39 4.44 -14.66
C HIS A 45 1.58 5.71 -14.94
N ALA A 46 0.99 6.30 -13.90
CA ALA A 46 0.18 7.52 -14.03
C ALA A 46 1.00 8.69 -14.58
N THR A 47 2.26 8.87 -14.14
CA THR A 47 3.13 9.93 -14.67
C THR A 47 3.41 9.77 -16.16
N ALA A 48 3.62 8.54 -16.63
CA ALA A 48 3.83 8.24 -18.04
C ALA A 48 2.53 8.40 -18.85
N PHE A 49 1.40 7.90 -18.33
CA PHE A 49 0.11 7.95 -18.99
C PHE A 49 -0.38 9.39 -19.21
N PHE A 50 -0.29 10.24 -18.20
CA PHE A 50 -0.66 11.65 -18.29
C PHE A 50 0.46 12.54 -18.82
N GLN A 51 1.60 11.99 -19.17
CA GLN A 51 2.79 12.71 -19.68
C GLN A 51 3.19 13.89 -18.79
N LEU A 52 3.23 13.64 -17.46
CA LEU A 52 3.56 14.67 -16.49
C LEU A 52 4.98 15.20 -16.69
N SER A 53 5.14 16.53 -16.66
CA SER A 53 6.45 17.16 -16.63
C SER A 53 7.15 16.93 -15.29
N GLU A 54 8.46 17.13 -15.24
CA GLU A 54 9.24 17.06 -14.00
C GLU A 54 8.70 18.03 -12.93
N ASP A 55 8.28 19.24 -13.33
CA ASP A 55 7.69 20.23 -12.42
C ASP A 55 6.35 19.74 -11.85
N GLN A 56 5.49 19.12 -12.68
CA GLN A 56 4.23 18.56 -12.22
C GLN A 56 4.44 17.36 -11.27
N ILE A 57 5.43 16.52 -11.53
CA ILE A 57 5.80 15.42 -10.63
C ILE A 57 6.31 15.97 -9.29
N ALA A 58 7.15 17.01 -9.31
CA ALA A 58 7.65 17.67 -8.12
C ALA A 58 6.52 18.34 -7.32
N GLU A 59 5.61 19.04 -8.00
CA GLU A 59 4.43 19.66 -7.41
C GLU A 59 3.52 18.61 -6.74
N PHE A 60 3.24 17.49 -7.45
CA PHE A 60 2.45 16.40 -6.88
C PHE A 60 3.08 15.87 -5.59
N LYS A 61 4.37 15.53 -5.62
CA LYS A 61 5.08 15.00 -4.44
C LYS A 61 5.06 15.97 -3.26
N LEU A 62 5.23 17.26 -3.51
CA LEU A 62 5.17 18.28 -2.47
C LEU A 62 3.78 18.36 -1.84
N LYS A 63 2.73 18.41 -2.67
CA LYS A 63 1.34 18.46 -2.20
C LYS A 63 0.92 17.17 -1.51
N GLU A 64 1.34 16.00 -2.03
CA GLU A 64 1.04 14.69 -1.44
C GLU A 64 1.60 14.57 -0.02
N ARG A 65 2.84 15.01 0.21
CA ARG A 65 3.45 15.06 1.55
C ARG A 65 2.73 16.01 2.49
N ALA A 66 2.19 17.10 1.98
CA ALA A 66 1.45 18.08 2.76
C ALA A 66 0.02 17.63 3.12
N ILE A 67 -0.46 16.50 2.59
CA ILE A 67 -1.77 15.96 2.97
C ILE A 67 -1.75 15.59 4.45
N SER A 68 -2.64 16.20 5.23
CA SER A 68 -2.83 15.89 6.65
C SER A 68 -3.15 14.39 6.85
N PRO A 69 -2.56 13.72 7.87
CA PRO A 69 -2.80 12.31 8.16
C PRO A 69 -4.29 11.97 8.33
N GLU A 70 -5.10 12.87 8.86
CA GLU A 70 -6.56 12.69 9.03
C GLU A 70 -7.31 12.40 7.72
N LYS A 71 -6.74 12.82 6.56
CA LYS A 71 -7.30 12.57 5.23
C LYS A 71 -6.82 11.24 4.62
N LYS A 72 -5.85 10.60 5.24
CA LYS A 72 -5.30 9.29 4.87
C LYS A 72 -5.84 8.23 5.83
N ARG A 73 -7.16 8.02 5.84
CA ARG A 73 -7.84 7.16 6.84
C ARG A 73 -7.54 5.69 6.62
N PRO A 74 -7.44 4.89 7.70
CA PRO A 74 -7.38 3.45 7.57
C PRO A 74 -8.68 2.91 6.94
N PHE A 75 -8.56 1.79 6.24
CA PHE A 75 -9.75 1.08 5.76
C PHE A 75 -10.58 0.56 6.95
N PRO A 76 -11.92 0.53 6.81
CA PRO A 76 -12.79 -0.04 7.84
C PRO A 76 -12.38 -1.49 8.18
N PHE A 77 -12.47 -1.85 9.45
CA PHE A 77 -12.18 -3.20 10.01
C PHE A 77 -10.74 -3.68 9.90
N VAL A 78 -9.82 -2.98 9.21
CA VAL A 78 -8.41 -3.42 9.12
C VAL A 78 -7.73 -3.46 10.50
N GLU A 79 -8.08 -2.55 11.40
CA GLU A 79 -7.55 -2.54 12.77
C GLU A 79 -7.92 -3.81 13.54
N ASP A 80 -9.11 -4.36 13.31
CA ASP A 80 -9.54 -5.60 13.95
C ASP A 80 -8.72 -6.80 13.45
N VAL A 81 -8.31 -6.78 12.18
CA VAL A 81 -7.38 -7.79 11.63
C VAL A 81 -6.00 -7.63 12.27
N LEU A 82 -5.47 -6.40 12.37
CA LEU A 82 -4.18 -6.13 13.01
C LEU A 82 -4.14 -6.63 14.46
N LYS A 83 -5.21 -6.39 15.23
CA LYS A 83 -5.35 -6.83 16.63
C LYS A 83 -5.39 -8.36 16.79
N GLN A 84 -5.96 -9.05 15.82
CA GLN A 84 -6.14 -10.52 15.87
C GLN A 84 -4.97 -11.28 15.25
N SER A 85 -4.09 -10.60 14.51
CA SER A 85 -2.89 -11.19 13.93
C SER A 85 -1.85 -11.48 15.01
N ASN A 86 -1.04 -12.54 14.82
CA ASN A 86 0.08 -12.80 15.74
C ASN A 86 1.19 -11.75 15.59
N LEU A 87 1.44 -11.32 14.35
CA LEU A 87 2.50 -10.37 14.02
C LEU A 87 2.15 -9.66 12.71
N ASN A 88 2.45 -8.36 12.65
CA ASN A 88 2.32 -7.55 11.44
C ASN A 88 3.64 -6.86 11.11
N VAL A 89 4.00 -6.83 9.83
CA VAL A 89 5.10 -6.03 9.29
C VAL A 89 4.62 -5.26 8.07
N ILE A 90 5.27 -4.14 7.76
CA ILE A 90 4.96 -3.32 6.59
C ILE A 90 6.11 -3.40 5.59
N MET A 91 5.79 -3.52 4.29
CA MET A 91 6.70 -3.23 3.18
C MET A 91 6.02 -2.26 2.22
N THR A 92 6.57 -1.05 2.09
CA THR A 92 5.97 0.03 1.29
C THR A 92 7.01 0.81 0.49
N HIS A 93 6.58 1.46 -0.58
CA HIS A 93 7.40 2.42 -1.32
C HIS A 93 7.36 3.84 -0.75
N LYS A 94 6.50 4.08 0.25
CA LYS A 94 6.40 5.37 0.94
C LYS A 94 7.64 5.61 1.80
N PRO A 95 8.18 6.85 1.88
CA PRO A 95 9.26 7.19 2.79
C PRO A 95 8.91 6.92 4.25
N ARG A 96 9.89 6.51 5.04
CA ARG A 96 9.73 6.16 6.46
C ARG A 96 9.06 7.25 7.29
N GLU A 97 9.50 8.50 7.12
CA GLU A 97 8.95 9.65 7.84
C GLU A 97 7.43 9.80 7.61
N GLU A 98 6.97 9.60 6.37
CA GLU A 98 5.54 9.70 6.04
C GLU A 98 4.73 8.54 6.61
N VAL A 99 5.27 7.31 6.57
CA VAL A 99 4.65 6.15 7.22
C VAL A 99 4.51 6.41 8.72
N GLN A 100 5.60 6.84 9.37
CA GLN A 100 5.63 7.11 10.80
C GLN A 100 4.63 8.19 11.20
N THR A 101 4.58 9.30 10.46
CA THR A 101 3.63 10.39 10.70
C THR A 101 2.17 9.91 10.70
N ILE A 102 1.81 9.02 9.78
CA ILE A 102 0.45 8.47 9.70
C ILE A 102 0.19 7.51 10.86
N LEU A 103 1.12 6.59 11.13
CA LEU A 103 0.99 5.62 12.22
C LEU A 103 0.93 6.30 13.59
N ASP A 104 1.72 7.36 13.82
CA ASP A 104 1.70 8.17 15.05
C ASP A 104 0.33 8.85 15.23
N TYR A 105 -0.22 9.44 14.16
CA TYR A 105 -1.52 10.11 14.22
C TYR A 105 -2.65 9.17 14.64
N PHE A 106 -2.66 7.93 14.13
CA PHE A 106 -3.67 6.92 14.47
C PHE A 106 -3.31 6.10 15.71
N GLY A 107 -2.11 6.26 16.28
CA GLY A 107 -1.63 5.49 17.44
C GLY A 107 -1.31 4.03 17.09
N TRP A 108 -0.95 3.72 15.84
CA TRP A 108 -0.85 2.35 15.32
C TRP A 108 0.56 1.76 15.30
N ASN A 109 1.58 2.47 15.76
CA ASN A 109 2.96 1.96 15.79
C ASN A 109 3.09 0.60 16.49
N HIS A 110 2.34 0.40 17.55
CA HIS A 110 2.40 -0.80 18.37
C HIS A 110 1.87 -2.07 17.67
N TYR A 111 1.17 -1.94 16.55
CA TYR A 111 0.72 -3.10 15.76
C TYR A 111 1.82 -3.70 14.91
N PHE A 112 2.88 -2.95 14.58
CA PHE A 112 3.87 -3.36 13.60
C PHE A 112 5.21 -3.66 14.25
N GLN A 113 5.72 -4.87 14.02
CA GLN A 113 7.02 -5.32 14.53
C GLN A 113 8.19 -4.72 13.75
N GLU A 114 8.00 -4.52 12.45
CA GLU A 114 9.00 -3.88 11.57
C GLU A 114 8.33 -3.22 10.36
N ILE A 115 9.00 -2.18 9.86
CA ILE A 115 8.60 -1.45 8.65
C ILE A 115 9.81 -1.42 7.73
N VAL A 116 9.63 -1.88 6.49
CA VAL A 116 10.56 -1.62 5.38
C VAL A 116 9.92 -0.54 4.51
N ALA A 117 10.52 0.65 4.54
CA ALA A 117 10.07 1.83 3.83
C ALA A 117 10.84 2.06 2.52
N GLY A 118 10.34 2.95 1.68
CA GLY A 118 10.90 3.22 0.36
C GLY A 118 12.31 3.81 0.32
N ASP A 119 12.79 4.33 1.46
CA ASP A 119 14.10 4.95 1.66
C ASP A 119 15.06 4.12 2.53
N ASP A 120 14.70 2.87 2.87
CA ASP A 120 15.55 1.95 3.66
C ASP A 120 16.63 1.22 2.82
N GLY A 121 16.76 1.53 1.55
CA GLY A 121 17.81 0.98 0.68
C GLY A 121 17.51 -0.39 0.05
N PHE A 122 16.31 -0.94 0.24
CA PHE A 122 15.87 -2.14 -0.46
C PHE A 122 15.46 -1.81 -1.91
N PRO A 123 15.63 -2.77 -2.85
CA PRO A 123 15.06 -2.66 -4.17
C PRO A 123 13.53 -2.48 -4.11
N ARG A 124 12.98 -1.76 -5.09
CA ARG A 124 11.53 -1.55 -5.16
C ARG A 124 10.79 -2.80 -5.62
N LYS A 125 9.54 -2.96 -5.14
CA LYS A 125 8.61 -3.99 -5.69
C LYS A 125 8.56 -3.88 -7.22
N PRO A 126 8.56 -4.99 -7.97
CA PRO A 126 8.33 -6.36 -7.53
C PRO A 126 9.59 -7.16 -7.12
N ASP A 127 10.72 -6.54 -6.79
CA ASP A 127 11.91 -7.26 -6.31
C ASP A 127 11.60 -7.95 -4.96
N PRO A 128 11.93 -9.26 -4.79
CA PRO A 128 11.56 -10.02 -3.60
C PRO A 128 12.49 -9.81 -2.40
N THR A 129 13.56 -9.04 -2.53
CA THR A 129 14.62 -8.94 -1.50
C THR A 129 14.08 -8.47 -0.14
N ALA A 130 13.23 -7.43 -0.11
CA ALA A 130 12.62 -6.94 1.13
C ALA A 130 11.64 -7.96 1.73
N TYR A 131 10.88 -8.66 0.88
CA TYR A 131 9.95 -9.72 1.31
C TYR A 131 10.69 -10.89 1.91
N ARG A 132 11.77 -11.33 1.28
CA ARG A 132 12.63 -12.42 1.78
C ARG A 132 13.26 -12.05 3.12
N TYR A 133 13.81 -10.84 3.25
CA TYR A 133 14.35 -10.33 4.51
C TYR A 133 13.33 -10.41 5.66
N LEU A 134 12.11 -9.89 5.42
CA LEU A 134 11.04 -9.93 6.43
C LEU A 134 10.55 -11.35 6.71
N HIS A 135 10.43 -12.20 5.68
CA HIS A 135 10.01 -13.60 5.85
C HIS A 135 11.03 -14.43 6.62
N ASP A 136 12.32 -14.28 6.32
CA ASP A 136 13.39 -15.00 7.02
C ASP A 136 13.39 -14.68 8.51
N LYS A 137 13.10 -13.42 8.85
CA LYS A 137 13.11 -12.92 10.23
C LYS A 137 11.83 -13.27 11.00
N TYR A 138 10.68 -13.18 10.37
CA TYR A 138 9.38 -13.23 11.05
C TYR A 138 8.50 -14.41 10.68
N LYS A 139 8.93 -15.29 9.76
CA LYS A 139 8.16 -16.46 9.31
C LYS A 139 6.74 -16.07 8.91
N LEU A 140 6.64 -15.22 7.90
CA LEU A 140 5.38 -14.68 7.42
C LEU A 140 4.53 -15.78 6.76
N ASP A 141 3.21 -15.68 6.92
CA ASP A 141 2.24 -16.60 6.34
C ASP A 141 1.54 -16.00 5.11
N LEU A 142 1.28 -14.69 5.14
CA LEU A 142 0.45 -13.99 4.16
C LEU A 142 1.05 -12.63 3.81
N ALA A 143 0.95 -12.26 2.53
CA ALA A 143 1.14 -10.89 2.07
C ALA A 143 -0.18 -10.31 1.56
N VAL A 144 -0.53 -9.12 2.02
CA VAL A 144 -1.74 -8.38 1.62
C VAL A 144 -1.32 -7.09 0.93
N GLY A 145 -1.84 -6.86 -0.26
CA GLY A 145 -1.62 -5.65 -1.04
C GLY A 145 -2.78 -5.35 -1.98
N ASP A 146 -2.79 -4.17 -2.55
CA ASP A 146 -3.85 -3.75 -3.48
C ASP A 146 -3.43 -3.85 -4.96
N ARG A 147 -2.17 -4.23 -5.22
CA ARG A 147 -1.61 -4.30 -6.58
C ARG A 147 -0.86 -5.61 -6.84
N VAL A 148 -0.77 -5.98 -8.12
CA VAL A 148 0.04 -7.12 -8.56
C VAL A 148 1.50 -7.00 -8.10
N LEU A 149 2.04 -5.78 -8.01
CA LEU A 149 3.38 -5.51 -7.50
C LEU A 149 3.62 -6.00 -6.06
N ASP A 150 2.55 -6.11 -5.27
CA ASP A 150 2.63 -6.53 -3.87
C ASP A 150 2.62 -8.06 -3.73
N ILE A 151 1.93 -8.76 -4.64
CA ILE A 151 1.78 -10.21 -4.55
C ILE A 151 2.85 -11.00 -5.33
N VAL A 152 3.39 -10.45 -6.41
CA VAL A 152 4.43 -11.12 -7.21
C VAL A 152 5.66 -11.50 -6.36
N PRO A 153 6.29 -10.57 -5.62
CA PRO A 153 7.46 -10.90 -4.80
C PRO A 153 7.13 -11.85 -3.64
N ALA A 154 5.90 -11.79 -3.10
CA ALA A 154 5.45 -12.69 -2.05
C ALA A 154 5.32 -14.14 -2.55
N LYS A 155 4.72 -14.33 -3.73
CA LYS A 155 4.62 -15.65 -4.37
C LYS A 155 5.96 -16.25 -4.72
N GLU A 156 6.92 -15.44 -5.17
CA GLU A 156 8.27 -15.91 -5.49
C GLU A 156 8.96 -16.56 -4.29
N ILE A 157 8.64 -16.12 -3.08
CA ILE A 157 9.19 -16.68 -1.83
C ILE A 157 8.26 -17.68 -1.14
N GLY A 158 7.14 -18.03 -1.76
CA GLY A 158 6.22 -19.07 -1.28
C GLY A 158 5.21 -18.62 -0.22
N LEU A 159 4.97 -17.29 -0.05
CA LEU A 159 3.91 -16.79 0.81
C LEU A 159 2.54 -16.93 0.15
N HIS A 160 1.51 -17.13 0.98
CA HIS A 160 0.14 -16.87 0.53
C HIS A 160 -0.05 -15.39 0.24
N THR A 161 -0.96 -15.10 -0.69
CA THR A 161 -1.18 -13.74 -1.18
C THR A 161 -2.65 -13.36 -1.19
N CYS A 162 -2.95 -12.12 -0.81
CA CYS A 162 -4.28 -11.55 -0.89
C CYS A 162 -4.24 -10.21 -1.64
N LEU A 163 -5.07 -10.08 -2.67
CA LEU A 163 -5.36 -8.81 -3.31
C LEU A 163 -6.57 -8.15 -2.64
N PHE A 164 -6.38 -6.91 -2.21
CA PHE A 164 -7.42 -6.09 -1.60
C PHE A 164 -7.99 -5.10 -2.63
N GLN A 165 -9.32 -5.15 -2.83
CA GLN A 165 -10.05 -4.29 -3.79
C GLN A 165 -9.41 -4.28 -5.19
N ASN A 166 -9.01 -5.45 -5.67
CA ASN A 166 -8.42 -5.64 -6.98
C ASN A 166 -8.70 -7.06 -7.49
N GLU A 167 -9.21 -7.17 -8.72
CA GLU A 167 -9.60 -8.42 -9.36
C GLU A 167 -8.52 -8.99 -10.31
N ALA A 168 -7.32 -8.39 -10.32
CA ALA A 168 -6.22 -8.88 -11.16
C ALA A 168 -5.87 -10.33 -10.78
N GLU A 169 -5.68 -11.16 -11.80
CA GLU A 169 -5.35 -12.57 -11.58
C GLU A 169 -4.02 -12.77 -10.87
N GLY A 170 -3.92 -13.86 -10.14
CA GLY A 170 -2.66 -14.34 -9.61
C GLY A 170 -2.55 -14.35 -8.08
N ALA A 171 -3.46 -13.78 -7.32
CA ALA A 171 -3.50 -13.95 -5.87
C ALA A 171 -4.16 -15.28 -5.45
N ASP A 172 -3.86 -15.74 -4.24
CA ASP A 172 -4.51 -16.93 -3.66
C ASP A 172 -5.87 -16.55 -3.08
N PHE A 173 -6.01 -15.32 -2.59
CA PHE A 173 -7.25 -14.77 -2.02
C PHE A 173 -7.53 -13.39 -2.59
N TYR A 174 -8.82 -13.04 -2.61
CA TYR A 174 -9.34 -11.72 -3.03
C TYR A 174 -10.26 -11.19 -1.94
N LEU A 175 -10.13 -9.92 -1.60
CA LEU A 175 -10.85 -9.32 -0.48
C LEU A 175 -11.32 -7.90 -0.83
N ASP A 176 -12.62 -7.66 -0.72
CA ASP A 176 -13.21 -6.34 -0.94
C ASP A 176 -13.33 -5.52 0.34
N THR A 177 -13.48 -6.19 1.48
CA THR A 177 -13.60 -5.57 2.80
C THR A 177 -12.91 -6.41 3.87
N TYR A 178 -12.25 -5.76 4.83
CA TYR A 178 -11.60 -6.44 5.97
C TYR A 178 -12.60 -7.09 6.94
N GLU A 179 -13.88 -6.74 6.89
CA GLU A 179 -14.94 -7.42 7.64
C GLU A 179 -15.00 -8.92 7.33
N ASP A 180 -14.68 -9.30 6.10
CA ASP A 180 -14.70 -10.68 5.64
C ASP A 180 -13.33 -11.39 5.70
N PHE A 181 -12.30 -10.75 6.27
CA PHE A 181 -10.93 -11.24 6.26
C PHE A 181 -10.82 -12.69 6.73
N TYR A 182 -11.28 -13.00 7.94
CA TYR A 182 -11.19 -14.36 8.51
C TYR A 182 -12.23 -15.35 7.95
N LYS A 183 -13.21 -14.88 7.17
CA LYS A 183 -14.12 -15.76 6.41
C LYS A 183 -13.47 -16.22 5.11
N THR A 184 -12.69 -15.32 4.48
CA THR A 184 -12.08 -15.52 3.16
C THR A 184 -10.73 -16.21 3.29
N ILE A 185 -9.88 -15.77 4.19
CA ILE A 185 -8.51 -16.26 4.33
C ILE A 185 -8.47 -17.45 5.28
N LYS A 186 -8.18 -18.64 4.73
CA LYS A 186 -8.11 -19.93 5.44
C LYS A 186 -6.74 -20.57 5.18
N ILE A 187 -5.75 -20.24 6.00
CA ILE A 187 -4.39 -20.79 5.97
C ILE A 187 -3.95 -21.25 7.35
#